data_6e87c153f5a9bdb0e9ef3028d9af0ec1
#
_entry.id   6e87c153f5a9bdb0e9ef3028d9af0ec1
#
_cell.length_a   1.000
_cell.length_b   1.000
_cell.length_c   1.000
_cell.angle_alpha   90.00
_cell.angle_beta   90.00
_cell.angle_gamma   90.00
#
_symmetry.space_group_name_H-M   'P 1'
#
loop_
_entity.id
_entity.type
_entity.pdbx_description
1 polymer ?
#
loop_
_entity_poly.entity_id
_entity_poly.type
_entity_poly.pdbx_seq_one_letter_code
_entity_poly.pdbx_strand_id
1 'polypeptide(L)'
;MRAVILLIGFAVLSALSLSPLSAATLGETCDGIAALRCDEGLWCEHAPGQCKVADGSGMCAKAPEVCTQDYNPVCGCDGKTYGNDCERKLAKAQLDHVGECAKGD
;
A
#
# COMPACT_ATOMS: atom_id res chain seq x y z
N MET A 1 -19.17 -56.54 -29.57
CA MET A 1 -18.96 -56.10 -29.40
C MET A 1 -18.65 -55.12 -29.36
N ARG A 2 -18.59 -54.35 -29.04
CA ARG A 2 -18.32 -53.40 -29.12
C ARG A 2 -17.78 -52.63 -28.31
N ALA A 3 -17.23 -52.06 -28.20
CA ALA A 3 -16.48 -51.43 -27.62
C ALA A 3 -16.66 -50.16 -27.52
N VAL A 4 -16.94 -49.67 -26.81
CA VAL A 4 -17.15 -48.48 -26.72
C VAL A 4 -16.27 -47.71 -26.16
N ILE A 5 -15.68 -47.08 -26.52
CA ILE A 5 -14.86 -46.33 -26.13
C ILE A 5 -15.07 -45.16 -25.73
N LEU A 6 -15.13 -44.86 -24.95
CA LEU A 6 -15.25 -43.82 -24.52
C LEU A 6 -14.40 -43.00 -24.36
N LEU A 7 -14.24 -42.23 -24.64
CA LEU A 7 -13.62 -41.34 -24.62
C LEU A 7 -13.76 -40.39 -23.94
N ILE A 8 -13.41 -40.10 -23.31
CA ILE A 8 -13.28 -39.37 -22.58
C ILE A 8 -12.77 -38.24 -22.68
N GLY A 9 -13.32 -37.56 -22.88
CA GLY A 9 -13.00 -36.41 -22.96
C GLY A 9 -12.45 -35.74 -21.90
N PHE A 10 -11.52 -35.42 -21.81
CA PHE A 10 -10.99 -34.80 -20.98
C PHE A 10 -11.00 -33.54 -21.07
N ALA A 11 -11.67 -32.91 -20.67
CA ALA A 11 -11.72 -31.63 -20.44
C ALA A 11 -10.70 -31.26 -19.60
N VAL A 12 -9.77 -30.94 -20.09
CA VAL A 12 -8.80 -30.50 -19.38
C VAL A 12 -9.10 -29.15 -19.10
N LEU A 13 -9.67 -28.87 -18.14
CA LEU A 13 -9.76 -27.67 -17.73
C LEU A 13 -8.52 -27.17 -17.35
N SER A 14 -7.84 -26.67 -18.13
CA SER A 14 -6.74 -25.93 -17.73
C SER A 14 -7.33 -24.85 -17.00
N ALA A 15 -7.32 -24.99 -15.79
CA ALA A 15 -7.65 -23.96 -15.00
C ALA A 15 -6.68 -22.90 -15.25
N LEU A 16 -7.05 -21.94 -15.83
CA LEU A 16 -6.31 -20.83 -15.92
C LEU A 16 -6.32 -20.26 -14.59
N SER A 17 -5.38 -20.61 -13.85
CA SER A 17 -5.21 -19.94 -12.66
C SER A 17 -4.82 -18.56 -13.05
N LEU A 18 -5.71 -17.74 -12.99
CA LEU A 18 -5.42 -16.40 -12.99
C LEU A 18 -4.77 -16.17 -11.68
N SER A 19 -3.51 -16.16 -11.66
CA SER A 19 -2.80 -15.67 -10.53
C SER A 19 -3.31 -14.30 -10.31
N PRO A 20 -3.88 -14.02 -9.19
CA PRO A 20 -4.22 -12.68 -8.88
C PRO A 20 -2.91 -11.93 -8.90
N LEU A 21 -2.92 -10.78 -9.44
CA LEU A 21 -1.79 -9.91 -9.38
C LEU A 21 -1.40 -9.89 -7.94
N SER A 22 -0.24 -10.41 -7.63
CA SER A 22 0.16 -10.46 -6.26
C SER A 22 0.34 -9.05 -5.77
N ALA A 23 -0.29 -8.75 -4.68
CA ALA A 23 -0.10 -7.48 -4.03
C ALA A 23 1.34 -7.35 -3.55
N ALA A 24 1.81 -6.15 -3.40
CA ALA A 24 3.16 -5.90 -2.94
C ALA A 24 3.28 -6.23 -1.45
N THR A 25 4.38 -6.84 -1.07
CA THR A 25 4.62 -7.23 0.31
C THR A 25 5.43 -6.15 1.03
N LEU A 26 5.65 -6.34 2.32
CA LEU A 26 6.37 -5.38 3.14
C LEU A 26 7.70 -5.00 2.51
N GLY A 27 7.95 -3.73 2.37
CA GLY A 27 9.20 -3.21 1.81
C GLY A 27 9.24 -3.15 0.29
N GLU A 28 8.24 -3.68 -0.38
CA GLU A 28 8.21 -3.62 -1.83
C GLU A 28 7.59 -2.32 -2.32
N THR A 29 7.92 -1.94 -3.53
CA THR A 29 7.39 -0.73 -4.14
C THR A 29 5.88 -0.85 -4.36
N CYS A 30 5.19 0.22 -4.09
CA CYS A 30 3.75 0.28 -4.26
C CYS A 30 3.33 1.58 -4.95
N ASP A 31 2.09 1.66 -5.37
CA ASP A 31 1.56 2.78 -6.14
C ASP A 31 2.39 3.01 -7.41
N GLY A 32 2.67 4.24 -7.76
CA GLY A 32 3.41 4.54 -8.96
C GLY A 32 2.58 4.35 -10.20
N ILE A 33 3.24 4.33 -11.35
CA ILE A 33 2.56 4.20 -12.62
C ILE A 33 1.82 2.87 -12.73
N ALA A 34 2.37 1.83 -12.13
CA ALA A 34 1.74 0.51 -12.17
C ALA A 34 0.60 0.37 -11.19
N ALA A 35 0.40 1.35 -10.34
CA ALA A 35 -0.67 1.33 -9.34
C ALA A 35 -0.70 0.05 -8.50
N LEU A 36 0.46 -0.39 -8.05
CA LEU A 36 0.56 -1.61 -7.28
C LEU A 36 0.03 -1.41 -5.87
N ARG A 37 -0.79 -2.32 -5.43
CA ARG A 37 -1.36 -2.24 -4.09
C ARG A 37 -0.57 -3.07 -3.11
N CYS A 38 -0.55 -2.64 -1.86
CA CYS A 38 0.09 -3.41 -0.81
C CYS A 38 -0.83 -4.51 -0.31
N ASP A 39 -0.23 -5.56 0.23
CA ASP A 39 -0.98 -6.64 0.85
C ASP A 39 -1.85 -6.11 1.98
N GLU A 40 -2.89 -6.87 2.32
CA GLU A 40 -3.79 -6.52 3.39
C GLU A 40 -3.01 -6.26 4.66
N GLY A 41 -3.36 -5.24 5.38
CA GLY A 41 -2.68 -4.88 6.62
C GLY A 41 -1.49 -3.95 6.44
N LEU A 42 -1.10 -3.70 5.21
CA LEU A 42 -0.01 -2.78 4.91
C LEU A 42 -0.57 -1.53 4.25
N TRP A 43 0.22 -0.48 4.21
CA TRP A 43 -0.15 0.73 3.50
C TRP A 43 1.04 1.24 2.70
N CYS A 44 0.77 2.00 1.68
CA CYS A 44 1.83 2.50 0.82
C CYS A 44 2.30 3.84 1.34
N GLU A 45 3.50 3.86 1.88
CA GLU A 45 4.06 5.10 2.41
C GLU A 45 4.99 5.71 1.37
N HIS A 46 4.70 6.91 0.96
CA HIS A 46 5.49 7.61 -0.05
C HIS A 46 6.65 8.36 0.59
N ALA A 47 7.61 8.75 -0.19
CA ALA A 47 8.69 9.58 0.30
C ALA A 47 8.15 10.93 0.74
N PRO A 48 8.80 11.59 1.68
CA PRO A 48 8.32 12.88 2.16
C PRO A 48 8.22 13.90 1.04
N GLY A 49 7.24 14.78 1.15
CA GLY A 49 7.10 15.89 0.23
C GLY A 49 6.49 15.57 -1.12
N GLN A 50 5.93 14.37 -1.28
CA GLN A 50 5.32 13.99 -2.55
C GLN A 50 3.81 14.20 -2.59
N CYS A 51 3.31 15.12 -1.78
CA CYS A 51 1.86 15.32 -1.65
C CYS A 51 1.14 15.62 -2.97
N LYS A 52 1.84 16.23 -3.89
CA LYS A 52 1.23 16.62 -5.16
C LYS A 52 1.75 15.85 -6.36
N VAL A 53 2.45 14.77 -6.13
CA VAL A 53 2.99 13.96 -7.23
C VAL A 53 1.94 12.93 -7.60
N ALA A 54 1.41 13.04 -8.80
CA ALA A 54 0.29 12.21 -9.25
C ALA A 54 0.60 10.72 -9.27
N ASP A 55 1.73 10.34 -9.80
CA ASP A 55 2.06 8.93 -9.87
C ASP A 55 3.22 8.57 -8.95
N GLY A 56 3.22 9.17 -7.78
CA GLY A 56 4.28 8.90 -6.83
C GLY A 56 4.27 7.46 -6.37
N SER A 57 5.44 6.90 -6.17
CA SER A 57 5.54 5.55 -5.66
C SER A 57 6.00 5.60 -4.21
N GLY A 58 5.78 4.53 -3.51
CA GLY A 58 6.19 4.40 -2.12
C GLY A 58 6.62 2.98 -1.83
N MET A 59 6.66 2.66 -0.58
CA MET A 59 6.99 1.32 -0.14
C MET A 59 5.92 0.83 0.80
N CYS A 60 5.56 -0.42 0.68
CA CYS A 60 4.58 -1.01 1.57
C CYS A 60 5.13 -1.09 2.98
N ALA A 61 4.41 -0.55 3.91
CA ALA A 61 4.84 -0.45 5.30
C ALA A 61 3.74 -0.88 6.24
N LYS A 62 4.13 -1.24 7.45
CA LYS A 62 3.16 -1.61 8.45
C LYS A 62 2.93 -0.40 9.33
N ALA A 63 1.69 -0.06 9.54
CA ALA A 63 1.38 1.03 10.44
C ALA A 63 1.64 0.60 11.88
N PRO A 64 2.12 1.50 12.73
CA PRO A 64 2.31 1.16 14.13
C PRO A 64 0.96 0.94 14.80
N GLU A 65 0.95 0.19 15.89
CA GLU A 65 -0.29 -0.05 16.62
C GLU A 65 -0.42 0.93 17.80
N VAL A 66 0.71 1.33 18.37
CA VAL A 66 0.72 2.27 19.45
C VAL A 66 1.87 3.22 19.27
N CYS A 67 1.71 4.41 19.77
CA CYS A 67 2.74 5.43 19.65
C CYS A 67 3.04 6.04 21.01
N THR A 68 4.27 6.46 21.18
CA THR A 68 4.62 7.26 22.37
C THR A 68 4.05 8.66 22.15
N GLN A 69 4.04 9.44 23.22
CA GLN A 69 3.42 10.75 23.14
C GLN A 69 4.41 11.90 23.16
N ASP A 70 5.64 11.63 22.79
CA ASP A 70 6.62 12.70 22.68
C ASP A 70 6.19 13.68 21.58
N TYR A 71 6.46 14.93 21.77
CA TYR A 71 6.08 15.94 20.81
C TYR A 71 7.24 16.25 19.88
N ASN A 72 7.16 15.79 18.68
CA ASN A 72 8.17 16.01 17.65
C ASN A 72 7.40 16.14 16.35
N PRO A 73 6.72 17.25 16.16
CA PRO A 73 5.66 17.36 15.16
C PRO A 73 6.09 17.20 13.72
N VAL A 74 5.16 16.68 12.93
CA VAL A 74 5.31 16.56 11.49
C VAL A 74 4.02 17.03 10.85
N CYS A 75 4.11 17.48 9.62
CA CYS A 75 2.95 17.91 8.86
C CYS A 75 2.60 16.85 7.83
N GLY A 76 1.38 16.37 7.86
CA GLY A 76 0.90 15.41 6.88
C GLY A 76 0.46 16.07 5.59
N CYS A 77 0.40 15.30 4.53
CA CYS A 77 -0.13 15.81 3.26
C CYS A 77 -1.61 16.17 3.35
N ASP A 78 -2.27 15.76 4.42
CA ASP A 78 -3.65 16.13 4.67
C ASP A 78 -3.77 17.50 5.35
N GLY A 79 -2.67 18.19 5.55
CA GLY A 79 -2.68 19.51 6.18
C GLY A 79 -2.79 19.47 7.70
N LYS A 80 -2.66 18.29 8.30
CA LYS A 80 -2.76 18.17 9.75
C LYS A 80 -1.40 18.03 10.39
N THR A 81 -1.21 18.71 11.52
CA THR A 81 -0.01 18.53 12.31
C THR A 81 -0.21 17.34 13.24
N TYR A 82 0.68 16.39 13.16
CA TYR A 82 0.66 15.22 14.04
C TYR A 82 1.73 15.41 15.12
N GLY A 83 1.44 14.93 16.32
CA GLY A 83 2.34 15.11 17.45
C GLY A 83 3.71 14.48 17.24
N ASN A 84 3.77 13.44 16.43
CA ASN A 84 5.04 12.84 16.03
C ASN A 84 4.81 11.94 14.81
N ASP A 85 5.88 11.46 14.24
CA ASP A 85 5.80 10.68 13.01
C ASP A 85 5.08 9.35 13.22
N CYS A 86 5.18 8.78 14.39
CA CYS A 86 4.46 7.55 14.69
C CYS A 86 2.95 7.77 14.62
N GLU A 87 2.46 8.86 15.17
CA GLU A 87 1.04 9.16 15.11
C GLU A 87 0.58 9.44 13.68
N ARG A 88 1.43 10.05 12.88
CA ARG A 88 1.12 10.24 11.46
C ARG A 88 0.97 8.90 10.74
N LYS A 89 1.90 7.98 11.01
CA LYS A 89 1.85 6.65 10.40
C LYS A 89 0.64 5.86 10.88
N LEU A 90 0.28 6.03 12.15
CA LEU A 90 -0.91 5.37 12.69
C LEU A 90 -2.16 5.83 11.93
N ALA A 91 -2.20 7.09 11.55
CA ALA A 91 -3.30 7.64 10.76
C ALA A 91 -3.14 7.35 9.27
N LYS A 92 -2.05 6.73 8.87
CA LYS A 92 -1.75 6.42 7.47
C LYS A 92 -1.75 7.67 6.58
N ALA A 93 -1.28 8.76 7.13
CA ALA A 93 -1.17 10.02 6.40
C ALA A 93 0.22 10.14 5.79
N GLN A 94 0.30 10.57 4.55
CA GLN A 94 1.60 10.77 3.92
C GLN A 94 2.31 11.96 4.56
N LEU A 95 3.63 11.94 4.59
CA LEU A 95 4.41 12.99 5.21
C LEU A 95 4.70 14.11 4.22
N ASP A 96 4.33 15.31 4.57
CA ASP A 96 4.72 16.46 3.77
C ASP A 96 6.11 16.94 4.23
N HIS A 97 6.23 17.32 5.48
CA HIS A 97 7.52 17.76 6.01
C HIS A 97 7.59 17.61 7.52
N VAL A 98 8.79 17.66 8.05
CA VAL A 98 9.03 17.65 9.48
C VAL A 98 8.67 19.03 10.02
N GLY A 99 8.14 19.09 11.20
CA GLY A 99 7.69 20.33 11.81
C GLY A 99 6.19 20.53 11.66
N GLU A 100 5.65 21.51 12.32
CA GLU A 100 4.23 21.77 12.25
C GLU A 100 3.83 22.27 10.88
N CYS A 101 2.58 22.02 10.51
CA CYS A 101 2.06 22.61 9.27
C CYS A 101 2.01 24.13 9.42
N ALA A 102 2.32 24.81 8.34
CA ALA A 102 2.25 26.26 8.36
C ALA A 102 0.79 26.69 8.41
N LYS A 103 0.54 27.86 8.95
CA LYS A 103 -0.80 28.36 9.01
C LYS A 103 -1.33 28.55 7.61
N GLY A 104 -2.48 28.01 7.34
CA GLY A 104 -3.06 28.10 6.01
C GLY A 104 -2.74 26.93 5.10
N ASP A 105 -1.98 25.98 5.56
CA ASP A 105 -1.71 24.77 4.78
C ASP A 105 -2.88 23.80 4.85
#